data_b980ed19008f5d5f21dc112724f02435
#
_entry.id   b980ed19008f5d5f21dc112724f02435
#
_cell.length_a   1.000
_cell.length_b   1.000
_cell.length_c   1.000
_cell.angle_alpha   90.00
_cell.angle_beta   90.00
_cell.angle_gamma   90.00
#
_symmetry.space_group_name_H-M   'P 1'
#
loop_
_entity.id
_entity.type
_entity.pdbx_description
1 polymer ?
#
loop_
_entity_poly.entity_id
_entity_poly.type
_entity_poly.pdbx_seq_one_letter_code
_entity_poly.pdbx_strand_id
1 'polypeptide(L)'
;MNTARHASEQLMSWPSLVEGRPTCGAALGFNAGAQEIVHFHGEHEADVHLTRAMISKLRPALASSTAIQLRTGSEWVTVRLDIGSDIDLLATLVSAALQAATRAQADLSGWHPDPCSRHGSPVIVGGTIRA
;
A
#
# COMPACT_ATOMS: atom_id res chain seq x y z
N MET A 1 -19.61 -2.98 10.84
CA MET A 1 -19.34 -2.02 9.77
C MET A 1 -18.06 -2.43 9.05
N ASN A 2 -18.07 -2.47 7.74
CA ASN A 2 -16.90 -2.86 6.96
C ASN A 2 -16.08 -1.63 6.62
N THR A 3 -15.03 -1.39 7.38
CA THR A 3 -14.17 -0.22 7.22
C THR A 3 -13.42 -0.26 5.88
N ALA A 4 -12.98 -1.44 5.45
CA ALA A 4 -12.30 -1.57 4.16
C ALA A 4 -13.23 -1.19 3.01
N ARG A 5 -14.50 -1.57 3.09
CA ARG A 5 -15.48 -1.21 2.07
C ARG A 5 -15.68 0.30 1.99
N HIS A 6 -15.80 0.96 3.13
CA HIS A 6 -15.93 2.42 3.17
C HIS A 6 -14.69 3.09 2.59
N ALA A 7 -13.52 2.59 2.93
CA ALA A 7 -12.28 3.12 2.38
C ALA A 7 -12.22 2.95 0.88
N SER A 8 -12.61 1.78 0.36
CA SER A 8 -12.58 1.54 -1.09
C SER A 8 -13.58 2.44 -1.82
N GLU A 9 -14.75 2.65 -1.24
CA GLU A 9 -15.74 3.55 -1.83
C GLU A 9 -15.21 4.99 -1.92
N GLN A 10 -14.49 5.43 -0.89
CA GLN A 10 -13.88 6.75 -0.90
C GLN A 10 -12.81 6.86 -1.98
N LEU A 11 -11.97 5.84 -2.13
CA LEU A 11 -10.92 5.85 -3.15
C LEU A 11 -11.47 5.79 -4.56
N MET A 12 -12.62 5.18 -4.76
CA MET A 12 -13.27 5.15 -6.08
C MET A 12 -13.57 6.53 -6.63
N SER A 13 -13.73 7.52 -5.76
CA SER A 13 -14.01 8.90 -6.19
C SER A 13 -12.75 9.66 -6.62
N TRP A 14 -11.58 9.09 -6.41
CA TRP A 14 -10.32 9.77 -6.74
C TRP A 14 -10.02 9.63 -8.23
N PRO A 15 -9.88 10.74 -8.97
CA PRO A 15 -9.68 10.67 -10.43
C PRO A 15 -8.35 10.03 -10.83
N SER A 16 -7.36 10.03 -9.94
CA SER A 16 -6.06 9.43 -10.23
C SER A 16 -6.04 7.92 -10.07
N LEU A 17 -7.08 7.34 -9.48
CA LEU A 17 -7.11 5.92 -9.17
C LEU A 17 -8.15 5.21 -10.04
N VAL A 18 -7.77 4.05 -10.55
CA VAL A 18 -8.65 3.18 -11.33
C VAL A 18 -8.69 1.83 -10.64
N GLU A 19 -9.90 1.31 -10.42
CA GLU A 19 -10.07 -0.01 -9.83
C GLU A 19 -9.45 -1.06 -10.76
N GLY A 20 -8.72 -1.98 -10.18
CA GLY A 20 -8.07 -3.04 -10.93
C GLY A 20 -7.98 -4.31 -10.12
N ARG A 21 -7.66 -5.42 -10.82
CA ARG A 21 -7.44 -6.70 -10.16
C ARG A 21 -5.98 -6.77 -9.72
N PRO A 22 -5.72 -6.93 -8.42
CA PRO A 22 -4.35 -7.06 -7.95
C PRO A 22 -3.68 -8.31 -8.49
N THR A 23 -2.39 -8.21 -8.83
CA THR A 23 -1.62 -9.35 -9.32
C THR A 23 -1.38 -10.39 -8.24
N CYS A 24 -1.45 -10.01 -6.98
CA CYS A 24 -1.25 -10.93 -5.86
C CYS A 24 -2.49 -11.74 -5.50
N GLY A 25 -3.60 -11.57 -6.21
CA GLY A 25 -4.83 -12.28 -5.92
C GLY A 25 -5.69 -11.67 -4.82
N ALA A 26 -5.34 -10.49 -4.34
CA ALA A 26 -6.21 -9.77 -3.41
C ALA A 26 -7.54 -9.44 -4.08
N ALA A 27 -8.60 -9.28 -3.27
CA ALA A 27 -9.95 -9.13 -3.82
C ALA A 27 -10.15 -7.82 -4.58
N LEU A 28 -9.47 -6.75 -4.18
CA LEU A 28 -9.69 -5.43 -4.75
C LEU A 28 -8.40 -4.62 -4.68
N GLY A 29 -8.14 -3.86 -5.73
CA GLY A 29 -7.01 -2.94 -5.75
C GLY A 29 -7.29 -1.73 -6.60
N PHE A 30 -6.44 -0.72 -6.48
CA PHE A 30 -6.51 0.49 -7.27
C PHE A 30 -5.14 0.80 -7.85
N ASN A 31 -5.15 1.22 -9.10
CA ASN A 31 -3.94 1.52 -9.86
C ASN A 31 -3.91 2.99 -10.27
N ALA A 32 -2.71 3.53 -10.41
CA ALA A 32 -2.49 4.81 -11.07
C ALA A 32 -1.69 4.50 -12.33
N GLY A 33 -2.35 4.57 -13.48
CA GLY A 33 -1.74 4.09 -14.72
C GLY A 33 -1.45 2.60 -14.64
N ALA A 34 -0.22 2.20 -14.93
CA ALA A 34 0.20 0.80 -14.85
C ALA A 34 0.66 0.40 -13.43
N GLN A 35 0.64 1.32 -12.50
CA GLN A 35 1.19 1.14 -11.16
C GLN A 35 0.11 0.73 -10.18
N GLU A 36 0.31 -0.38 -9.47
CA GLU A 36 -0.57 -0.75 -8.37
C GLU A 36 -0.26 0.11 -7.15
N ILE A 37 -1.28 0.73 -6.58
CA ILE A 37 -1.11 1.69 -5.48
C ILE A 37 -1.60 1.13 -4.15
N VAL A 38 -2.75 0.46 -4.14
CA VAL A 38 -3.34 -0.05 -2.92
C VAL A 38 -4.06 -1.35 -3.19
N HIS A 39 -3.90 -2.31 -2.28
CA HIS A 39 -4.60 -3.60 -2.33
C HIS A 39 -5.32 -3.81 -1.02
N PHE A 40 -6.57 -4.25 -1.09
CA PHE A 40 -7.33 -4.63 0.10
C PHE A 40 -7.23 -6.13 0.31
N HIS A 41 -6.68 -6.51 1.46
CA HIS A 41 -6.55 -7.91 1.86
C HIS A 41 -7.54 -8.18 2.99
N GLY A 42 -8.68 -8.78 2.65
CA GLY A 42 -9.73 -9.01 3.62
C GLY A 42 -10.50 -7.75 3.96
N GLU A 43 -11.18 -7.76 5.09
CA GLU A 43 -12.07 -6.68 5.48
C GLU A 43 -11.42 -5.64 6.38
N HIS A 44 -10.21 -5.91 6.86
CA HIS A 44 -9.58 -5.12 7.91
C HIS A 44 -8.18 -4.63 7.57
N GLU A 45 -7.69 -4.90 6.38
CA GLU A 45 -6.33 -4.53 6.01
C GLU A 45 -6.25 -4.02 4.59
N ALA A 46 -5.37 -3.04 4.38
CA ALA A 46 -5.01 -2.58 3.06
C ALA A 46 -3.50 -2.41 3.00
N ASP A 47 -2.91 -2.81 1.88
CA ASP A 47 -1.49 -2.60 1.63
C ASP A 47 -1.33 -1.44 0.66
N VAL A 48 -0.44 -0.52 0.98
CA VAL A 48 -0.17 0.68 0.17
C VAL A 48 1.27 0.65 -0.31
N HIS A 49 1.46 0.86 -1.60
CA HIS A 49 2.79 0.89 -2.21
C HIS A 49 3.39 2.29 -2.06
N LEU A 50 4.28 2.46 -1.08
CA LEU A 50 4.90 3.74 -0.78
C LEU A 50 6.26 3.94 -1.44
N THR A 51 6.95 2.89 -1.80
CA THR A 51 8.36 2.84 -2.17
C THR A 51 9.26 2.90 -0.94
N ARG A 52 10.47 2.37 -1.07
CA ARG A 52 11.42 2.38 0.04
C ARG A 52 11.83 3.78 0.45
N ALA A 53 11.99 4.67 -0.54
CA ALA A 53 12.40 6.05 -0.26
C ALA A 53 11.35 6.77 0.57
N MET A 54 10.08 6.62 0.21
CA MET A 54 9.00 7.27 0.95
C MET A 54 8.84 6.66 2.34
N ILE A 55 8.96 5.34 2.47
CA ILE A 55 8.91 4.67 3.77
C ILE A 55 10.03 5.18 4.67
N SER A 56 11.24 5.31 4.12
CA SER A 56 12.38 5.80 4.88
C SER A 56 12.13 7.23 5.36
N LYS A 57 11.61 8.07 4.49
CA LYS A 57 11.31 9.46 4.81
C LYS A 57 10.23 9.59 5.89
N LEU A 58 9.22 8.73 5.84
CA LEU A 58 8.07 8.79 6.76
C LEU A 58 8.20 7.85 7.94
N ARG A 59 9.31 7.13 8.06
CA ARG A 59 9.47 6.08 9.07
C ARG A 59 9.11 6.51 10.49
N PRO A 60 9.54 7.66 10.99
CA PRO A 60 9.18 8.04 12.36
C PRO A 60 7.67 8.14 12.56
N ALA A 61 6.96 8.72 11.60
CA ALA A 61 5.50 8.84 11.67
C ALA A 61 4.83 7.47 11.50
N LEU A 62 5.32 6.66 10.56
CA LEU A 62 4.76 5.34 10.32
C LEU A 62 4.94 4.42 11.53
N ALA A 63 6.12 4.44 12.13
CA ALA A 63 6.42 3.58 13.26
C ALA A 63 5.65 3.98 14.52
N SER A 64 5.20 5.21 14.62
CA SER A 64 4.44 5.68 15.77
C SER A 64 2.96 5.28 15.73
N SER A 65 2.48 4.81 14.60
CA SER A 65 1.07 4.43 14.45
C SER A 65 0.88 2.94 14.72
N THR A 66 -0.07 2.61 15.58
CA THR A 66 -0.41 1.22 15.86
C THR A 66 -1.21 0.58 14.71
N ALA A 67 -1.78 1.40 13.82
CA ALA A 67 -2.53 0.91 12.68
C ALA A 67 -1.64 0.52 11.50
N ILE A 68 -0.37 0.89 11.53
CA ILE A 68 0.55 0.63 10.41
C ILE A 68 1.53 -0.47 10.78
N GLN A 69 1.67 -1.43 9.87
CA GLN A 69 2.63 -2.51 9.99
C GLN A 69 3.68 -2.34 8.89
N LEU A 70 4.93 -2.25 9.31
CA LEU A 70 6.07 -2.14 8.40
C LEU A 70 6.71 -3.52 8.22
N ARG A 71 7.13 -3.80 6.99
CA ARG A 71 7.86 -5.02 6.68
C ARG A 71 9.26 -4.66 6.20
N THR A 72 10.25 -5.33 6.76
CA THR A 72 11.65 -5.07 6.42
C THR A 72 11.90 -5.30 4.93
N GLY A 73 12.47 -4.31 4.29
CA GLY A 73 12.84 -4.42 2.87
C GLY A 73 11.70 -4.30 1.89
N SER A 74 10.47 -4.13 2.37
CA SER A 74 9.31 -4.00 1.50
C SER A 74 9.12 -2.55 1.03
N GLU A 75 8.54 -2.41 -0.15
CA GLU A 75 8.08 -1.13 -0.67
C GLU A 75 6.65 -0.82 -0.25
N TRP A 76 6.02 -1.75 0.45
CA TRP A 76 4.62 -1.67 0.85
C TRP A 76 4.50 -1.52 2.37
N VAL A 77 3.43 -0.87 2.79
CA VAL A 77 3.04 -0.86 4.22
C VAL A 77 1.63 -1.39 4.34
N THR A 78 1.32 -2.03 5.45
CA THR A 78 -0.02 -2.52 5.73
C THR A 78 -0.69 -1.58 6.72
N VAL A 79 -1.93 -1.19 6.39
CA VAL A 79 -2.77 -0.36 7.24
C VAL A 79 -3.93 -1.20 7.75
N ARG A 80 -4.10 -1.26 9.07
CA ARG A 80 -5.25 -1.90 9.66
C ARG A 80 -6.43 -0.94 9.62
N LEU A 81 -7.58 -1.47 9.24
CA LEU A 81 -8.80 -0.67 9.04
C LEU A 81 -9.86 -1.13 10.03
N ASP A 82 -9.67 -0.75 11.29
CA ASP A 82 -10.57 -1.17 12.36
C ASP A 82 -11.62 -0.11 12.69
N ILE A 83 -11.26 1.16 12.56
CA ILE A 83 -12.14 2.28 12.91
C ILE A 83 -12.11 3.33 11.80
N GLY A 84 -13.08 4.26 11.85
CA GLY A 84 -13.24 5.27 10.81
C GLY A 84 -12.01 6.16 10.59
N SER A 85 -11.27 6.49 11.65
CA SER A 85 -10.08 7.33 11.50
C SER A 85 -8.97 6.62 10.72
N ASP A 86 -9.00 5.29 10.64
CA ASP A 86 -8.03 4.55 9.84
C ASP A 86 -8.24 4.80 8.34
N ILE A 87 -9.46 5.14 7.93
CA ILE A 87 -9.74 5.50 6.54
C ILE A 87 -9.00 6.78 6.17
N ASP A 88 -8.99 7.76 7.07
CA ASP A 88 -8.27 9.02 6.83
C ASP A 88 -6.76 8.77 6.75
N LEU A 89 -6.26 7.89 7.60
CA LEU A 89 -4.85 7.50 7.56
C LEU A 89 -4.53 6.84 6.23
N LEU A 90 -5.36 5.89 5.79
CA LEU A 90 -5.18 5.24 4.50
C LEU A 90 -5.19 6.25 3.36
N ALA A 91 -6.13 7.19 3.36
CA ALA A 91 -6.22 8.21 2.33
C ALA A 91 -4.94 9.05 2.28
N THR A 92 -4.41 9.42 3.43
CA THR A 92 -3.16 10.17 3.51
C THR A 92 -2.00 9.39 2.90
N LEU A 93 -1.91 8.09 3.22
CA LEU A 93 -0.85 7.25 2.68
C LEU A 93 -1.01 7.02 1.19
N VAL A 94 -2.24 6.88 0.71
CA VAL A 94 -2.49 6.74 -0.74
C VAL A 94 -2.08 8.01 -1.47
N SER A 95 -2.31 9.19 -0.90
CA SER A 95 -1.81 10.44 -1.48
C SER A 95 -0.29 10.44 -1.60
N ALA A 96 0.39 9.99 -0.55
CA ALA A 96 1.85 9.89 -0.57
C ALA A 96 2.32 8.87 -1.62
N ALA A 97 1.60 7.75 -1.73
CA ALA A 97 1.91 6.72 -2.71
C ALA A 97 1.77 7.25 -4.15
N LEU A 98 0.75 8.05 -4.40
CA LEU A 98 0.56 8.67 -5.72
C LEU A 98 1.70 9.61 -6.06
N GLN A 99 2.18 10.39 -5.10
CA GLN A 99 3.33 11.26 -5.31
C GLN A 99 4.58 10.46 -5.61
N ALA A 100 4.81 9.37 -4.86
CA ALA A 100 5.96 8.51 -5.05
C ALA A 100 5.91 7.84 -6.42
N ALA A 101 4.73 7.39 -6.86
CA ALA A 101 4.55 6.76 -8.16
C ALA A 101 4.85 7.74 -9.30
N THR A 102 4.41 8.99 -9.16
CA THR A 102 4.68 10.02 -10.15
C THR A 102 6.18 10.26 -10.29
N ARG A 103 6.89 10.33 -9.16
CA ARG A 103 8.36 10.51 -9.19
C ARG A 103 9.06 9.31 -9.79
N ALA A 104 8.61 8.10 -9.47
CA ALA A 104 9.21 6.88 -10.00
C ALA A 104 9.00 6.77 -11.50
N GLN A 105 7.85 7.19 -12.01
CA GLN A 105 7.57 7.19 -13.44
C GLN A 105 8.41 8.23 -14.18
N ALA A 106 8.75 9.35 -13.52
CA ALA A 106 9.62 10.35 -14.10
C ALA A 106 11.05 9.86 -14.19
N ASP A 107 11.46 9.03 -13.25
CA ASP A 107 12.79 8.40 -13.27
C ASP A 107 12.67 7.01 -13.86
N LEU A 108 12.78 6.90 -15.17
CA LEU A 108 12.52 5.65 -15.89
C LEU A 108 13.65 4.64 -15.80
N SER A 109 14.75 4.95 -15.14
CA SER A 109 15.89 4.05 -15.13
C SER A 109 15.73 2.92 -14.12
N GLY A 110 15.21 1.80 -14.57
CA GLY A 110 15.29 0.55 -13.84
C GLY A 110 14.37 0.37 -12.64
N TRP A 111 13.34 1.20 -12.54
CA TRP A 111 12.40 1.05 -11.44
C TRP A 111 11.42 -0.08 -11.74
N HIS A 112 11.36 -1.04 -10.82
CA HIS A 112 10.45 -2.16 -10.92
C HIS A 112 9.70 -2.28 -9.59
N PRO A 113 8.41 -1.92 -9.55
CA PRO A 113 7.65 -2.03 -8.32
C PRO A 113 7.37 -3.49 -7.99
N ASP A 114 7.35 -3.78 -6.70
CA ASP A 114 6.84 -5.06 -6.24
C ASP A 114 5.35 -5.13 -6.54
N PRO A 115 4.86 -6.22 -7.17
CA PRO A 115 3.45 -6.31 -7.52
C PRO A 115 2.52 -6.40 -6.30
N CYS A 116 3.04 -6.90 -5.18
CA CYS A 116 2.25 -7.01 -3.96
C CYS A 116 3.19 -7.11 -2.76
N SER A 117 2.76 -6.55 -1.64
CA SER A 117 3.54 -6.59 -0.41
C SER A 117 3.81 -8.01 0.08
N ARG A 118 2.98 -8.96 -0.30
CA ARG A 118 3.03 -10.33 0.24
C ARG A 118 3.45 -11.37 -0.80
N HIS A 119 3.34 -11.02 -2.07
CA HIS A 119 3.60 -11.96 -3.15
C HIS A 119 5.06 -11.96 -3.53
N GLY A 120 5.68 -13.15 -3.53
CA GLY A 120 7.08 -13.30 -3.92
C GLY A 120 8.07 -12.66 -2.97
N SER A 121 7.62 -11.87 -2.03
CA SER A 121 8.49 -11.30 -1.02
C SER A 121 8.75 -12.36 0.03
N PRO A 122 10.01 -12.62 0.36
CA PRO A 122 10.28 -13.56 1.44
C PRO A 122 9.72 -13.00 2.73
N VAL A 123 8.96 -13.82 3.41
CA VAL A 123 8.49 -13.48 4.74
C VAL A 123 9.63 -13.77 5.69
N ILE A 124 10.04 -12.73 6.40
CA ILE A 124 11.09 -12.87 7.40
C ILE A 124 10.42 -13.22 8.72
N VAL A 125 10.60 -14.44 9.14
CA VAL A 125 10.05 -14.91 10.39
C VAL A 125 11.22 -15.35 11.26
N GLY A 126 11.47 -14.62 12.34
CA GLY A 126 12.56 -14.92 13.22
C GLY A 126 13.93 -14.96 12.54
N GLY A 127 14.12 -14.13 11.51
CA GLY A 127 15.35 -14.12 10.74
C GLY A 127 15.41 -15.13 9.61
N THR A 128 14.41 -15.98 9.46
CA THR A 128 14.34 -16.98 8.40
C THR A 128 13.59 -16.40 7.22
N ILE A 129 14.16 -16.52 6.03
CA ILE A 129 13.52 -16.06 4.81
C ILE A 129 12.81 -17.25 4.17
N ARG A 130 11.54 -17.04 3.90
CA ARG A 130 10.75 -18.02 3.16
C ARG A 130 10.34 -17.41 1.83
N ALA A 131 10.71 -18.10 0.80
CA ALA A 131 10.35 -17.70 -0.54
C ALA A 131 8.94 -18.14 -0.88
#